data_4f1711d24584e7a33c15022079ee8913
#
_entry.id   4f1711d24584e7a33c15022079ee8913
#
_cell.length_a   1.000
_cell.length_b   1.000
_cell.length_c   1.000
_cell.angle_alpha   90.00
_cell.angle_beta   90.00
_cell.angle_gamma   90.00
#
_symmetry.space_group_name_H-M   'P 1'
#
loop_
_entity.id
_entity.type
_entity.pdbx_description
1 polymer ?
#
loop_
_entity_poly.entity_id
_entity_poly.type
_entity_poly.pdbx_seq_one_letter_code
_entity_poly.pdbx_strand_id
1 'polypeptide(L)'
;YGYINGNGRDASVRRKVRNWAAFLLALVLVFSMIPTAYAAGYSITVNAPTGNDLPYWVFEKAGAANGDVQYLTAKESHDLPDGKIARVALKVGKNVKDEAACGISINGMYYVQSVTLDHPDFFTGTVEIQVGKDAQWTEDTWGNVTPLEESSTIGCVQFKNGTFTADVSITVSPMTAQQAEAAQKQNQRQVVPQGKYTIKEISEAIYGIIAQKRSALGLSETDNLLSGEELTYAGSSATDWLPIGLSRCGVEDDYDAYLTALQTYVEQKYREPDKLDRVKATEWHRISLAVLACGGDPTHFGKDADGNDINLIADGVYDRGKTVDIGAQGLNGWLWGLITLDSMKYNIPAGSSYTRTEMIKKILSFQLPDDGFNLRFAQGSTADPDITAMAIQALAPYYRNATFNVKDPVDKALDCLSKLQLDTGDFRSWGTRNSESVSQIIVSLCSIGVDPQNDSRFIKNGINLLDALFYYQQEDGGFAHSYESDPGNPSAIPGES
;
A
#
# COMPACT_ATOMS: atom_id res chain seq x y z
N TYR A 1 -44.25 -9.46 29.79
CA TYR A 1 -43.18 -10.43 29.51
C TYR A 1 -42.35 -9.85 28.40
N GLY A 2 -41.21 -9.31 28.81
CA GLY A 2 -40.33 -8.59 27.91
C GLY A 2 -39.36 -9.52 27.15
N TYR A 3 -39.37 -9.41 25.85
CA TYR A 3 -38.26 -9.89 24.99
C TYR A 3 -37.18 -8.83 24.93
N ILE A 4 -36.05 -9.13 25.54
CA ILE A 4 -34.84 -8.29 25.43
C ILE A 4 -34.19 -8.63 24.10
N ASN A 5 -34.24 -7.69 23.15
CA ASN A 5 -33.55 -7.77 21.87
C ASN A 5 -32.02 -7.79 22.03
N GLY A 6 -31.43 -8.99 21.95
CA GLY A 6 -29.99 -9.19 21.97
C GLY A 6 -29.23 -8.73 20.69
N ASN A 7 -29.94 -8.21 19.70
CA ASN A 7 -29.38 -7.90 18.37
C ASN A 7 -28.68 -6.52 18.26
N GLY A 8 -28.86 -5.62 19.22
CA GLY A 8 -28.29 -4.26 19.13
C GLY A 8 -26.79 -4.18 19.41
N ARG A 9 -26.30 -5.00 20.34
CA ARG A 9 -24.85 -4.99 20.71
C ARG A 9 -23.97 -5.62 19.65
N ASP A 10 -24.43 -6.73 19.06
CA ASP A 10 -23.68 -7.46 18.04
C ASP A 10 -23.58 -6.63 16.72
N ALA A 11 -24.63 -5.91 16.35
CA ALA A 11 -24.63 -5.03 15.19
C ALA A 11 -23.68 -3.82 15.37
N SER A 12 -23.56 -3.29 16.60
CA SER A 12 -22.65 -2.16 16.88
C SER A 12 -21.18 -2.61 16.85
N VAL A 13 -20.88 -3.78 17.40
CA VAL A 13 -19.52 -4.35 17.36
C VAL A 13 -19.12 -4.70 15.92
N ARG A 14 -19.99 -5.35 15.15
CA ARG A 14 -19.77 -5.66 13.73
C ARG A 14 -19.59 -4.40 12.88
N ARG A 15 -20.32 -3.32 13.19
CA ARG A 15 -20.16 -2.03 12.51
C ARG A 15 -18.83 -1.36 12.86
N LYS A 16 -18.40 -1.44 14.12
CA LYS A 16 -17.09 -0.95 14.55
C LYS A 16 -15.96 -1.72 13.85
N VAL A 17 -15.89 -3.03 13.95
CA VAL A 17 -14.86 -3.86 13.29
C VAL A 17 -14.80 -3.58 11.79
N ARG A 18 -15.94 -3.48 11.10
CA ARG A 18 -15.99 -3.14 9.68
C ARG A 18 -15.42 -1.75 9.36
N ASN A 19 -15.70 -0.76 10.21
CA ASN A 19 -15.18 0.58 10.05
C ASN A 19 -13.64 0.61 10.25
N TRP A 20 -13.15 -0.18 11.20
CA TRP A 20 -11.75 -0.27 11.58
C TRP A 20 -10.87 -0.93 10.49
N ALA A 21 -11.36 -2.00 9.89
CA ALA A 21 -10.65 -2.64 8.78
C ALA A 21 -10.53 -1.71 7.56
N ALA A 22 -11.55 -0.88 7.30
CA ALA A 22 -11.49 0.12 6.23
C ALA A 22 -10.46 1.24 6.50
N PHE A 23 -10.19 1.53 7.78
CA PHE A 23 -9.16 2.50 8.14
C PHE A 23 -7.75 1.96 7.99
N LEU A 24 -7.49 0.75 8.47
CA LEU A 24 -6.21 0.08 8.24
C LEU A 24 -5.87 0.03 6.75
N LEU A 25 -6.84 -0.33 5.90
CA LEU A 25 -6.66 -0.30 4.46
C LEU A 25 -6.37 1.11 3.92
N ALA A 26 -7.06 2.12 4.41
CA ALA A 26 -6.86 3.49 3.96
C ALA A 26 -5.49 4.06 4.40
N LEU A 27 -5.04 3.73 5.59
CA LEU A 27 -3.76 4.23 6.13
C LEU A 27 -2.55 3.52 5.53
N VAL A 28 -2.62 2.22 5.32
CA VAL A 28 -1.52 1.45 4.73
C VAL A 28 -1.24 1.86 3.27
N LEU A 29 -2.25 2.33 2.52
CA LEU A 29 -2.09 2.81 1.14
C LEU A 29 -1.51 4.24 1.03
N VAL A 30 -1.41 4.99 2.13
CA VAL A 30 -1.00 6.41 2.10
C VAL A 30 0.53 6.59 2.18
N PHE A 31 1.28 5.58 2.62
CA PHE A 31 2.67 5.78 3.01
C PHE A 31 3.73 5.68 1.90
N SER A 32 3.38 5.52 0.64
CA SER A 32 4.35 5.17 -0.41
C SER A 32 4.95 6.29 -1.25
N MET A 33 4.67 7.58 -1.01
CA MET A 33 5.25 8.64 -1.88
C MET A 33 5.43 9.99 -1.16
N ILE A 34 6.66 10.28 -0.74
CA ILE A 34 7.11 11.65 -0.49
C ILE A 34 8.16 12.02 -1.54
N PRO A 35 7.96 13.03 -2.37
CA PRO A 35 8.97 13.47 -3.32
C PRO A 35 10.10 14.23 -2.63
N THR A 36 11.32 13.90 -2.95
CA THR A 36 12.54 14.53 -2.42
C THR A 36 13.20 15.48 -3.44
N ALA A 37 13.80 16.56 -2.99
CA ALA A 37 14.43 17.58 -3.81
C ALA A 37 15.97 17.40 -3.86
N TYR A 38 16.65 17.85 -4.91
CA TYR A 38 18.05 17.55 -5.23
C TYR A 38 18.81 18.72 -5.81
N ALA A 39 20.14 18.69 -5.67
CA ALA A 39 21.06 19.59 -6.35
C ALA A 39 21.93 18.84 -7.35
N ALA A 40 22.25 19.48 -8.47
CA ALA A 40 23.21 19.03 -9.46
C ALA A 40 24.63 19.53 -9.11
N GLY A 41 25.65 18.76 -9.42
CA GLY A 41 27.03 19.19 -9.40
C GLY A 41 27.88 18.72 -8.22
N TYR A 42 27.39 17.85 -7.36
CA TYR A 42 28.18 17.18 -6.31
C TYR A 42 28.39 15.71 -6.65
N SER A 43 29.34 15.08 -5.97
CA SER A 43 29.71 13.69 -6.14
C SER A 43 29.39 12.85 -4.90
N ILE A 44 29.22 11.53 -5.11
CA ILE A 44 29.09 10.56 -4.04
C ILE A 44 30.17 9.48 -4.19
N THR A 45 30.80 9.12 -3.08
CA THR A 45 31.75 8.03 -3.01
C THR A 45 31.24 6.94 -2.07
N VAL A 46 31.35 5.68 -2.48
CA VAL A 46 31.02 4.55 -1.62
C VAL A 46 32.30 3.90 -1.11
N ASN A 47 32.55 4.04 0.18
CA ASN A 47 33.64 3.37 0.88
C ASN A 47 33.16 2.02 1.38
N ALA A 48 33.41 0.96 0.62
CA ALA A 48 33.16 -0.42 1.02
C ALA A 48 34.49 -1.19 1.06
N PRO A 49 34.60 -2.28 1.84
CA PRO A 49 35.72 -3.18 1.77
C PRO A 49 35.95 -3.63 0.33
N THR A 50 37.19 -3.74 -0.09
CA THR A 50 37.54 -4.07 -1.47
C THR A 50 37.82 -5.54 -1.66
N GLY A 51 37.12 -6.14 -2.57
CA GLY A 51 37.54 -7.25 -3.42
C GLY A 51 37.28 -6.85 -4.87
N ASN A 52 37.85 -7.52 -5.82
CA ASN A 52 37.57 -7.32 -7.22
C ASN A 52 36.18 -7.86 -7.46
N ASP A 53 35.20 -7.27 -7.87
CA ASP A 53 33.82 -7.79 -8.16
C ASP A 53 32.80 -7.62 -7.02
N LEU A 54 32.82 -6.49 -6.43
CA LEU A 54 31.99 -6.14 -5.28
C LEU A 54 30.53 -5.89 -5.59
N PRO A 55 29.66 -5.98 -4.55
CA PRO A 55 28.29 -5.49 -4.63
C PRO A 55 28.30 -4.01 -5.02
N TYR A 56 27.31 -3.64 -5.80
CA TYR A 56 27.15 -2.29 -6.30
C TYR A 56 26.22 -1.50 -5.40
N TRP A 57 26.52 -0.22 -5.25
CA TRP A 57 25.53 0.74 -4.83
C TRP A 57 24.70 1.15 -6.05
N VAL A 58 23.41 1.24 -5.85
CA VAL A 58 22.47 1.57 -6.91
C VAL A 58 21.88 2.93 -6.61
N PHE A 59 22.03 3.87 -7.53
CA PHE A 59 21.29 5.12 -7.50
C PHE A 59 19.92 4.92 -8.09
N GLU A 60 18.91 5.30 -7.34
CA GLU A 60 17.53 5.39 -7.84
C GLU A 60 17.16 6.87 -7.95
N LYS A 61 16.74 7.28 -9.13
CA LYS A 61 16.18 8.62 -9.34
C LYS A 61 14.73 8.62 -8.87
N ALA A 62 14.34 9.59 -8.05
CA ALA A 62 12.95 9.76 -7.66
C ALA A 62 12.08 10.01 -8.90
N GLY A 63 11.00 9.25 -9.03
CA GLY A 63 10.04 9.37 -10.14
C GLY A 63 10.44 8.66 -11.43
N ALA A 64 11.52 7.87 -11.44
CA ALA A 64 11.81 6.98 -12.55
C ALA A 64 10.90 5.74 -12.45
N ALA A 65 9.90 5.68 -13.30
CA ALA A 65 9.20 4.43 -13.57
C ALA A 65 10.15 3.55 -14.40
N ASN A 66 10.58 2.43 -13.82
CA ASN A 66 11.35 1.37 -14.49
C ASN A 66 12.66 1.79 -15.17
N GLY A 67 13.78 1.66 -14.49
CA GLY A 67 15.03 1.33 -15.12
C GLY A 67 16.13 2.37 -15.18
N ASP A 68 16.00 3.56 -14.63
CA ASP A 68 17.13 4.50 -14.51
C ASP A 68 17.94 4.25 -13.23
N VAL A 69 18.46 3.04 -13.13
CA VAL A 69 19.34 2.63 -12.05
C VAL A 69 20.78 2.82 -12.50
N GLN A 70 21.56 3.61 -11.76
CA GLN A 70 22.98 3.78 -12.01
C GLN A 70 23.77 2.93 -11.02
N TYR A 71 24.60 2.04 -11.53
CA TYR A 71 25.51 1.23 -10.72
C TYR A 71 26.74 2.01 -10.35
N LEU A 72 27.15 1.91 -9.09
CA LEU A 72 28.34 2.56 -8.56
C LEU A 72 29.39 1.52 -8.23
N THR A 73 30.62 1.82 -8.55
CA THR A 73 31.78 1.04 -8.15
C THR A 73 32.30 1.55 -6.81
N ALA A 74 32.59 0.65 -5.87
CA ALA A 74 33.17 1.02 -4.59
C ALA A 74 34.50 1.73 -4.77
N LYS A 75 34.74 2.73 -3.91
CA LYS A 75 35.94 3.61 -3.91
C LYS A 75 36.12 4.54 -5.11
N GLU A 76 35.24 4.53 -6.06
CA GLU A 76 35.20 5.54 -7.11
C GLU A 76 34.22 6.65 -6.72
N SER A 77 34.55 7.88 -7.13
CA SER A 77 33.65 9.02 -7.00
C SER A 77 32.71 9.05 -8.21
N HIS A 78 31.44 9.23 -7.96
CA HIS A 78 30.42 9.29 -9.00
C HIS A 78 29.65 10.60 -8.91
N ASP A 79 29.48 11.27 -10.04
CA ASP A 79 28.66 12.48 -10.08
C ASP A 79 27.22 12.16 -9.66
N LEU A 80 26.67 13.02 -8.81
CA LEU A 80 25.26 12.96 -8.47
C LEU A 80 24.46 13.31 -9.72
N PRO A 81 23.59 12.40 -10.20
CA PRO A 81 22.89 12.62 -11.46
C PRO A 81 22.01 13.86 -11.39
N ASP A 82 21.88 14.53 -12.53
CA ASP A 82 20.94 15.62 -12.71
C ASP A 82 19.53 15.12 -12.39
N GLY A 83 18.91 15.68 -11.38
CA GLY A 83 17.61 15.30 -10.90
C GLY A 83 17.67 14.67 -9.53
N LYS A 84 16.70 13.94 -9.21
CA LYS A 84 16.34 13.56 -7.86
C LYS A 84 16.88 12.19 -7.48
N ILE A 85 17.74 12.12 -6.47
CA ILE A 85 18.15 10.88 -5.81
C ILE A 85 17.26 10.69 -4.59
N ALA A 86 16.54 9.58 -4.54
CA ALA A 86 15.75 9.22 -3.36
C ALA A 86 16.56 8.32 -2.43
N ARG A 87 17.38 7.44 -3.00
CA ARG A 87 18.00 6.37 -2.24
C ARG A 87 19.30 5.91 -2.87
N VAL A 88 20.27 5.54 -2.02
CA VAL A 88 21.45 4.77 -2.42
C VAL A 88 21.38 3.42 -1.70
N ALA A 89 21.25 2.33 -2.44
CA ALA A 89 21.09 0.99 -1.91
C ALA A 89 22.30 0.11 -2.25
N LEU A 90 22.80 -0.63 -1.25
CA LEU A 90 23.79 -1.66 -1.46
C LEU A 90 23.09 -2.96 -1.86
N LYS A 91 23.41 -3.46 -3.04
CA LYS A 91 22.92 -4.74 -3.56
C LYS A 91 24.08 -5.68 -3.81
N VAL A 92 23.82 -6.98 -3.73
CA VAL A 92 24.81 -7.99 -4.08
C VAL A 92 25.07 -7.95 -5.59
N GLY A 93 26.29 -7.73 -5.96
CA GLY A 93 26.73 -7.71 -7.34
C GLY A 93 27.28 -9.05 -7.82
N LYS A 94 27.79 -9.02 -9.04
CA LYS A 94 28.43 -10.16 -9.70
C LYS A 94 29.68 -10.60 -8.94
N ASN A 95 29.88 -11.93 -8.80
CA ASN A 95 31.09 -12.56 -8.19
C ASN A 95 31.34 -12.27 -6.73
N VAL A 96 30.35 -11.97 -5.94
CA VAL A 96 30.53 -11.75 -4.51
C VAL A 96 30.66 -13.12 -3.79
N LYS A 97 31.81 -13.76 -3.94
CA LYS A 97 32.18 -14.96 -3.19
C LYS A 97 33.14 -14.66 -2.03
N ASP A 98 33.69 -13.45 -1.98
CA ASP A 98 34.63 -13.05 -0.97
C ASP A 98 33.89 -12.51 0.26
N GLU A 99 33.96 -13.23 1.35
CA GLU A 99 33.36 -12.86 2.63
C GLU A 99 33.88 -11.53 3.19
N ALA A 100 35.02 -11.06 2.73
CA ALA A 100 35.60 -9.78 3.13
C ALA A 100 35.08 -8.59 2.33
N ALA A 101 34.26 -8.81 1.29
CA ALA A 101 33.94 -7.76 0.34
C ALA A 101 32.99 -6.68 0.90
N CYS A 102 31.90 -7.03 1.51
CA CYS A 102 30.93 -6.08 2.08
C CYS A 102 30.22 -6.61 3.32
N GLY A 103 30.56 -7.80 3.74
CA GLY A 103 30.00 -8.49 4.87
C GLY A 103 30.51 -9.90 4.94
N ILE A 104 29.93 -10.69 5.81
CA ILE A 104 30.26 -12.10 5.95
C ILE A 104 29.17 -12.92 5.28
N SER A 105 29.58 -13.89 4.47
CA SER A 105 28.63 -14.85 3.90
C SER A 105 28.36 -15.98 4.91
N ILE A 106 27.11 -16.14 5.31
CA ILE A 106 26.64 -17.28 6.10
C ILE A 106 25.54 -17.95 5.33
N ASN A 107 25.73 -19.21 4.95
CA ASN A 107 24.75 -19.99 4.19
C ASN A 107 24.22 -19.29 2.92
N GLY A 108 25.10 -18.57 2.22
CA GLY A 108 24.71 -17.83 1.03
C GLY A 108 24.12 -16.45 1.28
N MET A 109 24.23 -15.92 2.49
CA MET A 109 23.76 -14.58 2.85
C MET A 109 24.92 -13.63 3.19
N TYR A 110 24.81 -12.35 2.79
CA TYR A 110 25.74 -11.29 3.15
C TYR A 110 25.18 -10.38 4.22
N TYR A 111 26.03 -10.00 5.16
CA TYR A 111 25.65 -9.17 6.28
C TYR A 111 26.54 -7.93 6.38
N VAL A 112 25.93 -6.79 6.63
CA VAL A 112 26.58 -5.51 6.85
C VAL A 112 26.35 -5.08 8.28
N GLN A 113 27.41 -4.72 8.99
CA GLN A 113 27.33 -4.24 10.37
C GLN A 113 26.75 -2.82 10.41
N SER A 114 27.26 -1.95 9.56
CA SER A 114 26.80 -0.59 9.49
C SER A 114 26.94 0.01 8.09
N VAL A 115 26.05 0.93 7.81
CA VAL A 115 26.13 1.86 6.68
C VAL A 115 26.06 3.24 7.29
N THR A 116 27.04 4.10 7.01
CA THR A 116 27.08 5.47 7.51
C THR A 116 27.21 6.43 6.34
N LEU A 117 26.58 7.58 6.46
CA LEU A 117 26.85 8.72 5.61
C LEU A 117 27.86 9.62 6.32
N ASP A 118 29.04 9.77 5.74
CA ASP A 118 30.02 10.69 6.23
C ASP A 118 29.56 12.11 5.85
N HIS A 119 29.45 13.00 6.80
CA HIS A 119 28.90 14.34 6.64
C HIS A 119 27.40 14.41 6.28
N PRO A 120 26.51 13.91 7.15
CA PRO A 120 25.06 14.05 6.93
C PRO A 120 24.61 15.52 6.89
N ASP A 121 25.39 16.45 7.45
CA ASP A 121 25.22 17.89 7.40
C ASP A 121 25.37 18.50 5.99
N PHE A 122 25.92 17.75 5.04
CA PHE A 122 25.99 18.16 3.64
C PHE A 122 24.70 17.89 2.86
N PHE A 123 23.68 17.37 3.53
CA PHE A 123 22.34 17.28 3.01
C PHE A 123 21.36 18.09 3.87
N THR A 124 20.61 18.99 3.28
CA THR A 124 19.74 19.94 4.02
C THR A 124 18.45 19.33 4.55
N GLY A 125 18.08 18.15 4.06
CA GLY A 125 16.88 17.41 4.45
C GLY A 125 17.16 16.33 5.50
N THR A 126 16.28 15.33 5.54
CA THR A 126 16.42 14.18 6.42
C THR A 126 17.18 13.06 5.73
N VAL A 127 18.10 12.43 6.44
CA VAL A 127 18.83 11.25 6.00
C VAL A 127 18.41 10.08 6.87
N GLU A 128 17.95 9.01 6.25
CA GLU A 128 17.62 7.74 6.93
C GLU A 128 18.58 6.66 6.46
N ILE A 129 19.13 5.90 7.40
CA ILE A 129 20.07 4.83 7.13
C ILE A 129 19.50 3.53 7.65
N GLN A 130 19.38 2.55 6.76
CA GLN A 130 18.94 1.19 7.10
C GLN A 130 20.10 0.21 6.90
N VAL A 131 20.22 -0.73 7.81
CA VAL A 131 21.28 -1.75 7.80
C VAL A 131 20.68 -3.10 8.17
N GLY A 132 21.27 -4.16 7.67
CA GLY A 132 21.10 -5.47 8.26
C GLY A 132 20.00 -6.32 7.67
N LYS A 133 19.84 -6.30 6.35
CA LYS A 133 19.10 -7.37 5.70
C LYS A 133 20.02 -8.32 4.96
N ASP A 134 19.64 -9.60 5.03
CA ASP A 134 20.33 -10.70 4.40
C ASP A 134 20.18 -10.59 2.88
N ALA A 135 21.26 -10.64 2.14
CA ALA A 135 21.23 -10.80 0.70
C ALA A 135 21.45 -12.26 0.35
N GLN A 136 20.50 -12.86 -0.34
CA GLN A 136 20.63 -14.19 -0.92
C GLN A 136 20.91 -14.06 -2.42
N TRP A 137 21.68 -15.02 -2.96
CA TRP A 137 21.96 -15.05 -4.40
C TRP A 137 21.99 -16.47 -4.95
N THR A 138 21.83 -16.57 -6.26
CA THR A 138 22.10 -17.79 -7.03
C THR A 138 23.25 -17.55 -7.97
N GLU A 139 24.00 -18.60 -8.27
CA GLU A 139 25.04 -18.62 -9.28
C GLU A 139 24.58 -19.44 -10.48
N ASP A 140 24.67 -18.88 -11.68
CA ASP A 140 24.40 -19.63 -12.90
C ASP A 140 25.62 -20.46 -13.34
N THR A 141 25.46 -21.27 -14.39
CA THR A 141 26.51 -22.14 -14.92
C THR A 141 27.72 -21.36 -15.52
N TRP A 142 27.60 -20.05 -15.66
CA TRP A 142 28.63 -19.15 -16.18
C TRP A 142 29.32 -18.36 -15.09
N GLY A 143 28.99 -18.63 -13.82
CA GLY A 143 29.54 -17.92 -12.67
C GLY A 143 28.93 -16.52 -12.47
N ASN A 144 27.81 -16.19 -13.10
CA ASN A 144 27.12 -14.95 -12.82
C ASN A 144 26.31 -15.12 -11.54
N VAL A 145 26.48 -14.19 -10.63
CA VAL A 145 25.74 -14.11 -9.38
C VAL A 145 24.52 -13.21 -9.57
N THR A 146 23.35 -13.76 -9.32
CA THR A 146 22.08 -13.01 -9.37
C THR A 146 21.46 -13.06 -7.98
N PRO A 147 21.04 -11.92 -7.40
CA PRO A 147 20.25 -11.92 -6.18
C PRO A 147 19.00 -12.78 -6.38
N LEU A 148 18.66 -13.62 -5.40
CA LEU A 148 17.44 -14.43 -5.44
C LEU A 148 16.18 -13.57 -5.47
N GLU A 149 16.27 -12.38 -4.91
CA GLU A 149 15.23 -11.35 -4.98
C GLU A 149 15.86 -10.07 -5.51
N GLU A 150 15.21 -9.41 -6.44
CA GLU A 150 15.72 -8.19 -7.08
C GLU A 150 16.02 -7.05 -6.09
N SER A 151 15.51 -7.13 -4.88
CA SER A 151 15.65 -6.16 -3.82
C SER A 151 16.41 -6.65 -2.59
N SER A 152 17.26 -7.63 -2.69
CA SER A 152 18.16 -8.03 -1.60
C SER A 152 19.08 -6.88 -1.22
N THR A 153 18.53 -5.89 -0.53
CA THR A 153 19.23 -4.71 -0.05
C THR A 153 19.85 -5.03 1.29
N ILE A 154 21.17 -5.02 1.39
CA ILE A 154 21.90 -5.27 2.65
C ILE A 154 22.17 -3.98 3.43
N GLY A 155 21.86 -2.84 2.86
CA GLY A 155 21.89 -1.54 3.51
C GLY A 155 21.47 -0.44 2.53
N CYS A 156 20.90 0.64 3.03
CA CYS A 156 20.60 1.80 2.20
C CYS A 156 20.72 3.12 2.96
N VAL A 157 20.93 4.19 2.21
CA VAL A 157 20.86 5.58 2.68
C VAL A 157 19.77 6.26 1.87
N GLN A 158 18.73 6.73 2.56
CA GLN A 158 17.62 7.43 1.95
C GLN A 158 17.71 8.93 2.27
N PHE A 159 17.49 9.75 1.25
CA PHE A 159 17.51 11.20 1.35
C PHE A 159 16.09 11.72 1.15
N LYS A 160 15.59 12.52 2.10
CA LYS A 160 14.23 13.08 2.08
C LYS A 160 14.25 14.59 2.22
N ASN A 161 13.46 15.26 1.41
CA ASN A 161 13.13 16.70 1.54
C ASN A 161 14.33 17.65 1.67
N GLY A 162 15.36 17.47 0.85
CA GLY A 162 16.55 18.31 0.93
C GLY A 162 17.37 18.37 -0.35
N THR A 163 18.50 19.07 -0.28
CA THR A 163 19.48 19.22 -1.36
C THR A 163 20.88 19.02 -0.82
N PHE A 164 21.78 18.50 -1.65
CA PHE A 164 23.20 18.40 -1.32
C PHE A 164 23.87 19.77 -1.38
N THR A 165 24.81 20.00 -0.48
CA THR A 165 25.60 21.24 -0.37
C THR A 165 27.10 21.00 -0.60
N ALA A 166 27.55 19.74 -0.60
CA ALA A 166 28.92 19.32 -0.88
C ALA A 166 28.93 17.83 -1.29
N ASP A 167 30.12 17.36 -1.66
CA ASP A 167 30.39 15.94 -1.90
C ASP A 167 30.16 15.13 -0.62
N VAL A 168 29.60 13.92 -0.80
CA VAL A 168 29.33 13.01 0.32
C VAL A 168 29.98 11.65 0.09
N SER A 169 30.22 10.92 1.18
CA SER A 169 30.65 9.53 1.10
C SER A 169 29.79 8.64 2.00
N ILE A 170 29.58 7.41 1.55
CA ILE A 170 28.87 6.36 2.28
C ILE A 170 29.89 5.30 2.65
N THR A 171 29.97 4.96 3.92
CA THR A 171 30.88 3.93 4.43
C THR A 171 30.11 2.69 4.85
N VAL A 172 30.52 1.53 4.34
CA VAL A 172 29.93 0.21 4.62
C VAL A 172 30.91 -0.62 5.43
N SER A 173 30.48 -1.10 6.58
CA SER A 173 31.28 -1.98 7.46
C SER A 173 30.67 -3.38 7.56
N PRO A 174 31.45 -4.45 7.40
CA PRO A 174 30.94 -5.82 7.49
C PRO A 174 30.66 -6.24 8.92
N MET A 175 29.70 -7.17 9.09
CA MET A 175 29.46 -7.89 10.34
C MET A 175 30.48 -9.01 10.57
N THR A 176 30.72 -9.35 11.84
CA THR A 176 31.34 -10.62 12.20
C THR A 176 30.33 -11.77 12.02
N ALA A 177 30.81 -13.03 11.92
CA ALA A 177 29.96 -14.20 11.83
C ALA A 177 28.93 -14.27 12.99
N GLN A 178 29.37 -13.97 14.21
CA GLN A 178 28.48 -13.97 15.38
C GLN A 178 27.41 -12.86 15.30
N GLN A 179 27.79 -11.67 14.83
CA GLN A 179 26.84 -10.57 14.62
C GLN A 179 25.84 -10.90 13.51
N ALA A 180 26.32 -11.53 12.44
CA ALA A 180 25.48 -11.95 11.34
C ALA A 180 24.47 -13.03 11.77
N GLU A 181 24.92 -14.05 12.54
CA GLU A 181 24.00 -15.07 13.11
C GLU A 181 22.98 -14.47 14.07
N ALA A 182 23.39 -13.50 14.89
CA ALA A 182 22.48 -12.79 15.78
C ALA A 182 21.45 -11.97 14.99
N ALA A 183 21.89 -11.25 13.94
CA ALA A 183 21.02 -10.51 13.04
C ALA A 183 20.04 -11.43 12.30
N GLN A 184 20.52 -12.61 11.83
CA GLN A 184 19.66 -13.60 11.18
C GLN A 184 18.57 -14.11 12.12
N LYS A 185 18.90 -14.38 13.38
CA LYS A 185 17.89 -14.79 14.38
C LYS A 185 16.89 -13.68 14.68
N GLN A 186 17.34 -12.43 14.65
CA GLN A 186 16.49 -11.27 14.88
C GLN A 186 15.60 -10.94 13.66
N ASN A 187 16.11 -11.18 12.44
CA ASN A 187 15.38 -10.96 11.18
C ASN A 187 14.41 -12.09 10.81
N GLN A 188 14.45 -13.25 11.51
CA GLN A 188 13.41 -14.25 11.43
C GLN A 188 12.19 -13.80 12.25
N ARG A 189 11.62 -12.65 11.91
CA ARG A 189 10.30 -12.27 12.41
C ARG A 189 9.32 -13.34 11.96
N GLN A 190 8.90 -14.15 12.92
CA GLN A 190 7.82 -15.11 12.69
C GLN A 190 6.52 -14.46 13.13
N VAL A 191 5.48 -14.70 12.37
CA VAL A 191 4.14 -14.39 12.83
C VAL A 191 3.89 -15.24 14.08
N VAL A 192 3.64 -14.58 15.20
CA VAL A 192 3.37 -15.27 16.47
C VAL A 192 1.87 -15.33 16.67
N PRO A 193 1.26 -16.53 16.73
CA PRO A 193 -0.16 -16.64 17.01
C PRO A 193 -0.46 -16.09 18.41
N GLN A 194 -1.17 -14.98 18.51
CA GLN A 194 -1.66 -14.42 19.77
C GLN A 194 -3.10 -14.85 20.08
N GLY A 195 -3.79 -15.40 19.10
CA GLY A 195 -5.12 -15.96 19.21
C GLY A 195 -6.24 -14.95 19.07
N LYS A 196 -6.46 -14.06 20.01
CA LYS A 196 -7.56 -13.06 19.92
C LYS A 196 -7.11 -11.68 20.34
N TYR A 197 -7.31 -10.74 19.44
CA TYR A 197 -7.16 -9.32 19.72
C TYR A 197 -8.49 -8.75 20.23
N THR A 198 -8.40 -7.99 21.30
CA THR A 198 -9.53 -7.21 21.82
C THR A 198 -9.77 -5.97 20.97
N ILE A 199 -10.96 -5.41 21.06
CA ILE A 199 -11.26 -4.10 20.44
C ILE A 199 -10.30 -3.02 20.93
N LYS A 200 -9.85 -3.12 22.19
CA LYS A 200 -8.91 -2.16 22.76
C LYS A 200 -7.56 -2.23 22.06
N GLU A 201 -6.99 -3.42 21.90
CA GLU A 201 -5.70 -3.63 21.22
C GLU A 201 -5.74 -3.17 19.75
N ILE A 202 -6.81 -3.50 19.05
CA ILE A 202 -7.03 -3.00 17.69
C ILE A 202 -7.12 -1.47 17.68
N SER A 203 -7.84 -0.87 18.66
CA SER A 203 -7.94 0.58 18.79
C SER A 203 -6.59 1.22 19.03
N GLU A 204 -5.82 0.66 19.95
CA GLU A 204 -4.48 1.16 20.29
C GLU A 204 -3.55 1.11 19.06
N ALA A 205 -3.62 0.05 18.27
CA ALA A 205 -2.85 -0.04 17.03
C ALA A 205 -3.20 1.08 16.03
N ILE A 206 -4.49 1.39 15.87
CA ILE A 206 -4.94 2.45 14.97
C ILE A 206 -4.51 3.83 15.46
N TYR A 207 -4.66 4.10 16.76
CA TYR A 207 -4.14 5.36 17.32
C TYR A 207 -2.62 5.44 17.23
N GLY A 208 -1.92 4.31 17.28
CA GLY A 208 -0.49 4.22 17.00
C GLY A 208 -0.13 4.68 15.58
N ILE A 209 -0.87 4.23 14.57
CA ILE A 209 -0.69 4.67 13.18
C ILE A 209 -0.91 6.19 13.05
N ILE A 210 -1.96 6.72 13.69
CA ILE A 210 -2.26 8.16 13.66
C ILE A 210 -1.13 8.96 14.32
N ALA A 211 -0.63 8.50 15.46
CA ALA A 211 0.47 9.14 16.16
C ALA A 211 1.77 9.10 15.33
N GLN A 212 2.06 7.96 14.72
CA GLN A 212 3.20 7.80 13.81
C GLN A 212 3.11 8.76 12.62
N LYS A 213 1.93 8.86 11.97
CA LYS A 213 1.72 9.80 10.86
C LYS A 213 1.90 11.24 11.29
N ARG A 214 1.38 11.66 12.47
CA ARG A 214 1.63 13.00 13.02
C ARG A 214 3.12 13.25 13.23
N SER A 215 3.81 12.28 13.83
CA SER A 215 5.25 12.37 14.06
C SER A 215 6.04 12.50 12.74
N ALA A 216 5.71 11.71 11.75
CA ALA A 216 6.35 11.75 10.43
C ALA A 216 6.16 13.11 9.72
N LEU A 217 5.04 13.77 9.97
CA LEU A 217 4.73 15.11 9.45
C LEU A 217 5.26 16.25 10.34
N GLY A 218 5.90 15.94 11.48
CA GLY A 218 6.35 16.93 12.44
C GLY A 218 5.23 17.65 13.18
N LEU A 219 4.05 17.03 13.28
CA LEU A 219 2.86 17.55 13.96
C LEU A 219 2.83 17.12 15.42
N SER A 220 2.18 17.92 16.27
CA SER A 220 1.89 17.55 17.66
C SER A 220 0.73 16.54 17.74
N GLU A 221 0.53 15.95 18.92
CA GLU A 221 -0.56 14.99 19.16
C GLU A 221 -1.97 15.57 18.93
N THR A 222 -2.11 16.89 19.00
CA THR A 222 -3.39 17.60 18.87
C THR A 222 -3.57 18.29 17.52
N ASP A 223 -2.55 18.30 16.68
CA ASP A 223 -2.63 18.96 15.36
C ASP A 223 -3.49 18.12 14.38
N ASN A 224 -4.16 18.81 13.49
CA ASN A 224 -4.93 18.17 12.44
C ASN A 224 -3.99 17.53 11.41
N LEU A 225 -4.26 16.28 11.06
CA LEU A 225 -3.57 15.59 9.97
C LEU A 225 -3.97 16.15 8.61
N LEU A 226 -5.24 16.51 8.45
CA LEU A 226 -5.77 17.12 7.23
C LEU A 226 -5.38 18.60 7.16
N SER A 227 -4.09 18.86 7.04
CA SER A 227 -3.50 20.21 7.05
C SER A 227 -2.26 20.26 6.14
N GLY A 228 -1.74 21.44 5.89
CA GLY A 228 -0.46 21.64 5.19
C GLY A 228 -0.38 20.92 3.84
N GLU A 229 0.59 20.04 3.72
CA GLU A 229 0.85 19.29 2.48
C GLU A 229 -0.29 18.34 2.10
N GLU A 230 -0.98 17.74 3.06
CA GLU A 230 -2.10 16.84 2.79
C GLU A 230 -3.24 17.56 2.04
N LEU A 231 -3.48 18.85 2.35
CA LEU A 231 -4.44 19.66 1.61
C LEU A 231 -3.96 19.98 0.19
N THR A 232 -2.65 20.16 0.00
CA THR A 232 -2.07 20.45 -1.32
C THR A 232 -2.21 19.27 -2.27
N TYR A 233 -2.20 18.04 -1.73
CA TYR A 233 -2.34 16.83 -2.52
C TYR A 233 -3.76 16.23 -2.50
N ALA A 234 -4.77 16.97 -2.00
CA ALA A 234 -6.16 16.54 -2.07
C ALA A 234 -6.56 16.23 -3.52
N GLY A 235 -7.23 15.10 -3.71
CA GLY A 235 -7.56 14.56 -5.04
C GLY A 235 -6.53 13.57 -5.58
N SER A 236 -5.42 13.33 -4.86
CA SER A 236 -4.46 12.29 -5.23
C SER A 236 -4.82 10.94 -4.58
N SER A 237 -4.34 9.85 -5.18
CA SER A 237 -4.50 8.51 -4.60
C SER A 237 -3.70 8.32 -3.31
N ALA A 238 -2.69 9.15 -3.08
CA ALA A 238 -1.87 9.08 -1.87
C ALA A 238 -2.59 9.67 -0.64
N THR A 239 -3.41 10.73 -0.82
CA THR A 239 -3.97 11.48 0.32
C THR A 239 -5.45 11.21 0.58
N ASP A 240 -6.27 10.93 -0.45
CA ASP A 240 -7.72 10.80 -0.29
C ASP A 240 -8.16 9.64 0.61
N TRP A 241 -7.31 8.62 0.82
CA TRP A 241 -7.60 7.52 1.73
C TRP A 241 -7.49 7.92 3.20
N LEU A 242 -6.68 8.95 3.53
CA LEU A 242 -6.51 9.43 4.89
C LEU A 242 -7.82 9.95 5.50
N PRO A 243 -8.55 10.91 4.90
CA PRO A 243 -9.83 11.37 5.45
C PRO A 243 -10.88 10.24 5.51
N ILE A 244 -10.88 9.31 4.55
CA ILE A 244 -11.75 8.15 4.59
C ILE A 244 -11.47 7.31 5.84
N GLY A 245 -10.20 7.04 6.12
CA GLY A 245 -9.77 6.27 7.28
C GLY A 245 -10.10 6.99 8.60
N LEU A 246 -9.69 8.24 8.75
CA LEU A 246 -9.92 9.05 9.96
C LEU A 246 -11.42 9.13 10.29
N SER A 247 -12.24 9.46 9.31
CA SER A 247 -13.70 9.56 9.49
C SER A 247 -14.33 8.22 9.89
N ARG A 248 -13.88 7.11 9.29
CA ARG A 248 -14.39 5.76 9.63
C ARG A 248 -14.03 5.33 11.04
N CYS A 249 -12.96 5.84 11.59
CA CYS A 249 -12.55 5.63 12.98
C CYS A 249 -13.17 6.63 13.97
N GLY A 250 -13.85 7.65 13.47
CA GLY A 250 -14.44 8.71 14.30
C GLY A 250 -13.38 9.62 14.91
N VAL A 251 -12.25 9.79 14.23
CA VAL A 251 -11.21 10.73 14.61
C VAL A 251 -11.68 12.12 14.21
N GLU A 252 -11.57 13.07 15.14
CA GLU A 252 -11.82 14.48 14.86
C GLU A 252 -10.62 15.07 14.09
N ASP A 253 -10.90 15.77 12.99
CA ASP A 253 -9.89 16.42 12.15
C ASP A 253 -10.54 17.52 11.30
N ASP A 254 -9.78 18.29 10.54
CA ASP A 254 -10.30 19.40 9.73
C ASP A 254 -10.84 18.91 8.38
N TYR A 255 -11.95 18.20 8.42
CA TYR A 255 -12.62 17.67 7.22
C TYR A 255 -13.14 18.77 6.29
N ASP A 256 -13.50 19.95 6.82
CA ASP A 256 -13.98 21.08 6.02
C ASP A 256 -12.85 21.69 5.20
N ALA A 257 -11.65 21.80 5.76
CA ALA A 257 -10.47 22.23 5.02
C ALA A 257 -10.15 21.25 3.89
N TYR A 258 -10.22 19.94 4.16
CA TYR A 258 -9.97 18.93 3.12
C TYR A 258 -11.02 18.97 2.01
N LEU A 259 -12.31 19.08 2.35
CA LEU A 259 -13.40 19.24 1.38
C LEU A 259 -13.18 20.45 0.48
N THR A 260 -12.76 21.57 1.05
CA THR A 260 -12.49 22.81 0.30
C THR A 260 -11.35 22.62 -0.70
N ALA A 261 -10.25 21.99 -0.25
CA ALA A 261 -9.12 21.70 -1.12
C ALA A 261 -9.50 20.70 -2.23
N LEU A 262 -10.21 19.65 -1.88
CA LEU A 262 -10.67 18.61 -2.82
C LEU A 262 -11.67 19.18 -3.84
N GLN A 263 -12.58 20.06 -3.42
CA GLN A 263 -13.50 20.74 -4.32
C GLN A 263 -12.74 21.62 -5.33
N THR A 264 -11.76 22.38 -4.85
CA THR A 264 -10.90 23.22 -5.71
C THR A 264 -10.20 22.36 -6.77
N TYR A 265 -9.63 21.22 -6.37
CA TYR A 265 -9.02 20.27 -7.30
C TYR A 265 -10.01 19.75 -8.34
N VAL A 266 -11.19 19.30 -7.91
CA VAL A 266 -12.23 18.76 -8.80
C VAL A 266 -12.71 19.81 -9.80
N GLU A 267 -13.03 21.02 -9.35
CA GLU A 267 -13.45 22.12 -10.23
C GLU A 267 -12.38 22.46 -11.27
N GLN A 268 -11.10 22.46 -10.86
CA GLN A 268 -10.00 22.68 -11.80
C GLN A 268 -9.94 21.57 -12.86
N LYS A 269 -10.02 20.31 -12.42
CA LYS A 269 -9.98 19.14 -13.30
C LYS A 269 -11.17 19.10 -14.26
N TYR A 270 -12.34 19.53 -13.84
CA TYR A 270 -13.52 19.57 -14.70
C TYR A 270 -13.47 20.64 -15.81
N ARG A 271 -12.48 21.52 -15.80
CA ARG A 271 -12.17 22.43 -16.92
C ARG A 271 -11.25 21.80 -17.96
N GLU A 272 -10.62 20.66 -17.63
CA GLU A 272 -9.79 19.89 -18.54
C GLU A 272 -10.65 18.91 -19.38
N PRO A 273 -10.26 18.57 -20.62
CA PRO A 273 -11.04 17.69 -21.50
C PRO A 273 -11.28 16.29 -20.90
N ASP A 274 -10.28 15.74 -20.19
CA ASP A 274 -10.34 14.40 -19.60
C ASP A 274 -10.88 14.41 -18.15
N LYS A 275 -11.26 15.58 -17.64
CA LYS A 275 -11.71 15.76 -16.25
C LYS A 275 -10.69 15.13 -15.26
N LEU A 276 -11.14 14.23 -14.37
CA LEU A 276 -10.27 13.58 -13.39
C LEU A 276 -9.32 12.56 -14.04
N ASP A 277 -9.79 11.77 -14.99
CA ASP A 277 -8.98 10.84 -15.79
C ASP A 277 -9.79 10.30 -16.97
N ARG A 278 -9.15 10.18 -18.12
CA ARG A 278 -9.82 9.70 -19.34
C ARG A 278 -10.27 8.22 -19.23
N VAL A 279 -9.50 7.39 -18.55
CA VAL A 279 -9.69 5.92 -18.52
C VAL A 279 -10.14 5.43 -17.16
N LYS A 280 -9.55 5.97 -16.08
CA LYS A 280 -9.71 5.46 -14.72
C LYS A 280 -10.97 6.01 -14.06
N ALA A 281 -12.08 5.29 -14.14
CA ALA A 281 -13.30 5.61 -13.39
C ALA A 281 -13.06 5.62 -11.86
N THR A 282 -12.07 4.88 -11.38
CA THR A 282 -11.72 4.80 -9.96
C THR A 282 -11.32 6.14 -9.33
N GLU A 283 -10.90 7.13 -10.12
CA GLU A 283 -10.64 8.49 -9.63
C GLU A 283 -11.92 9.14 -9.09
N TRP A 284 -13.04 9.04 -9.84
CA TRP A 284 -14.35 9.49 -9.35
C TRP A 284 -14.81 8.73 -8.13
N HIS A 285 -14.58 7.43 -8.10
CA HIS A 285 -15.02 6.56 -7.00
C HIS A 285 -14.30 6.92 -5.70
N ARG A 286 -12.97 7.04 -5.73
CA ARG A 286 -12.15 7.43 -4.58
C ARG A 286 -12.55 8.81 -4.07
N ILE A 287 -12.61 9.81 -4.97
CA ILE A 287 -12.98 11.18 -4.61
C ILE A 287 -14.40 11.23 -4.03
N SER A 288 -15.36 10.53 -4.63
CA SER A 288 -16.72 10.45 -4.07
C SER A 288 -16.75 9.89 -2.64
N LEU A 289 -15.95 8.85 -2.38
CA LEU A 289 -15.85 8.26 -1.04
C LEU A 289 -15.14 9.21 -0.05
N ALA A 290 -14.13 9.95 -0.49
CA ALA A 290 -13.47 10.98 0.31
C ALA A 290 -14.41 12.14 0.64
N VAL A 291 -15.17 12.63 -0.34
CA VAL A 291 -16.21 13.66 -0.13
C VAL A 291 -17.21 13.21 0.92
N LEU A 292 -17.73 11.98 0.80
CA LEU A 292 -18.67 11.41 1.79
C LEU A 292 -18.04 11.26 3.18
N ALA A 293 -16.79 10.86 3.24
CA ALA A 293 -16.07 10.69 4.50
C ALA A 293 -15.92 12.01 5.24
N CYS A 294 -15.70 13.09 4.51
CA CYS A 294 -15.62 14.47 5.04
C CYS A 294 -16.99 15.13 5.27
N GLY A 295 -18.10 14.42 5.02
CA GLY A 295 -19.46 14.96 5.24
C GLY A 295 -20.05 15.75 4.07
N GLY A 296 -19.40 15.76 2.90
CA GLY A 296 -19.87 16.43 1.69
C GLY A 296 -20.86 15.59 0.86
N ASP A 297 -21.39 16.18 -0.18
CA ASP A 297 -22.32 15.53 -1.12
C ASP A 297 -21.66 15.38 -2.52
N PRO A 298 -21.26 14.17 -2.93
CA PRO A 298 -20.64 13.93 -4.22
C PRO A 298 -21.60 14.07 -5.42
N THR A 299 -22.91 14.23 -5.19
CA THR A 299 -23.87 14.50 -6.26
C THR A 299 -23.96 15.98 -6.62
N HIS A 300 -23.41 16.86 -5.76
CA HIS A 300 -23.36 18.32 -5.92
C HIS A 300 -22.02 18.85 -5.40
N PHE A 301 -20.92 18.44 -6.04
CA PHE A 301 -19.58 18.74 -5.56
C PHE A 301 -18.82 19.72 -6.45
N GLY A 302 -19.03 21.01 -6.22
CA GLY A 302 -18.42 22.09 -6.98
C GLY A 302 -19.14 22.37 -8.30
N LYS A 303 -18.51 23.20 -9.14
CA LYS A 303 -19.05 23.68 -10.42
C LYS A 303 -18.11 23.38 -11.58
N ASP A 304 -18.69 22.95 -12.71
CA ASP A 304 -17.97 22.82 -13.97
C ASP A 304 -17.68 24.18 -14.63
N ALA A 305 -17.07 24.18 -15.82
CA ALA A 305 -16.74 25.40 -16.56
C ALA A 305 -17.98 26.22 -16.96
N ASP A 306 -19.14 25.58 -17.11
CA ASP A 306 -20.39 26.18 -17.49
C ASP A 306 -21.26 26.62 -16.29
N GLY A 307 -20.77 26.37 -15.06
CA GLY A 307 -21.44 26.69 -13.80
C GLY A 307 -22.48 25.67 -13.35
N ASN A 308 -22.53 24.48 -13.96
CA ASN A 308 -23.41 23.39 -13.54
C ASN A 308 -22.81 22.65 -12.35
N ASP A 309 -23.69 22.04 -11.53
CA ASP A 309 -23.24 21.17 -10.44
C ASP A 309 -22.52 19.95 -10.99
N ILE A 310 -21.36 19.64 -10.39
CA ILE A 310 -20.61 18.42 -10.67
C ILE A 310 -21.24 17.28 -9.90
N ASN A 311 -21.69 16.24 -10.62
CA ASN A 311 -22.18 15.00 -10.04
C ASN A 311 -21.16 13.88 -10.25
N LEU A 312 -20.32 13.66 -9.23
CA LEU A 312 -19.26 12.64 -9.27
C LEU A 312 -19.82 11.22 -9.38
N ILE A 313 -21.01 10.97 -8.81
CA ILE A 313 -21.67 9.65 -8.87
C ILE A 313 -22.20 9.38 -10.28
N ALA A 314 -22.76 10.38 -10.94
CA ALA A 314 -23.22 10.23 -12.33
C ALA A 314 -22.03 9.98 -13.26
N ASP A 315 -21.06 10.89 -13.25
CA ASP A 315 -19.93 10.87 -14.17
C ASP A 315 -18.99 9.68 -13.95
N GLY A 316 -18.80 9.25 -12.70
CA GLY A 316 -17.92 8.13 -12.35
C GLY A 316 -18.59 6.75 -12.40
N VAL A 317 -19.93 6.67 -12.23
CA VAL A 317 -20.63 5.40 -12.10
C VAL A 317 -21.72 5.24 -13.16
N TYR A 318 -22.96 5.66 -12.86
CA TYR A 318 -24.10 5.23 -13.65
C TYR A 318 -24.17 5.84 -15.06
N ASP A 319 -23.55 7.00 -15.30
CA ASP A 319 -23.47 7.65 -16.60
C ASP A 319 -22.05 7.62 -17.21
N ARG A 320 -21.08 6.97 -16.55
CA ARG A 320 -19.72 6.85 -17.07
C ARG A 320 -19.67 6.31 -18.50
N GLY A 321 -20.54 5.36 -18.83
CA GLY A 321 -20.65 4.77 -20.17
C GLY A 321 -20.98 5.77 -21.29
N LYS A 322 -21.41 7.00 -20.97
CA LYS A 322 -21.61 8.08 -21.97
C LYS A 322 -20.29 8.66 -22.50
N THR A 323 -19.19 8.43 -21.78
CA THR A 323 -17.85 8.91 -22.15
C THR A 323 -16.90 7.75 -22.47
N VAL A 324 -16.71 6.83 -21.54
CA VAL A 324 -15.89 5.63 -21.69
C VAL A 324 -16.45 4.53 -20.80
N ASP A 325 -16.22 3.27 -21.16
CA ASP A 325 -16.68 2.14 -20.34
C ASP A 325 -16.08 2.22 -18.92
N ILE A 326 -16.93 2.01 -17.90
CA ILE A 326 -16.50 2.07 -16.50
C ILE A 326 -15.39 1.04 -16.19
N GLY A 327 -15.37 -0.07 -16.91
CA GLY A 327 -14.36 -1.12 -16.82
C GLY A 327 -13.16 -0.94 -17.76
N ALA A 328 -12.95 0.23 -18.36
CA ALA A 328 -11.84 0.47 -19.27
C ALA A 328 -10.46 0.20 -18.63
N GLN A 329 -10.32 0.43 -17.33
CA GLN A 329 -9.15 0.10 -16.53
C GLN A 329 -9.07 -1.39 -16.16
N GLY A 330 -10.18 -2.12 -16.21
CA GLY A 330 -10.38 -3.48 -15.75
C GLY A 330 -11.50 -3.61 -14.73
N LEU A 331 -11.56 -4.72 -14.02
CA LEU A 331 -12.62 -5.05 -13.07
C LEU A 331 -12.78 -3.99 -11.96
N ASN A 332 -11.69 -3.32 -11.56
CA ASN A 332 -11.72 -2.28 -10.51
C ASN A 332 -12.76 -1.19 -10.75
N GLY A 333 -12.98 -0.78 -12.00
CA GLY A 333 -14.00 0.21 -12.31
C GLY A 333 -15.40 -0.26 -11.91
N TRP A 334 -15.73 -1.51 -12.17
CA TRP A 334 -17.01 -2.10 -11.80
C TRP A 334 -17.15 -2.27 -10.29
N LEU A 335 -16.08 -2.75 -9.62
CA LEU A 335 -16.08 -3.01 -8.19
C LEU A 335 -16.26 -1.72 -7.38
N TRP A 336 -15.37 -0.76 -7.60
CA TRP A 336 -15.40 0.51 -6.89
C TRP A 336 -16.60 1.36 -7.28
N GLY A 337 -17.07 1.26 -8.53
CA GLY A 337 -18.31 1.89 -8.96
C GLY A 337 -19.52 1.38 -8.18
N LEU A 338 -19.65 0.07 -7.98
CA LEU A 338 -20.74 -0.51 -7.20
C LEU A 338 -20.62 -0.16 -5.71
N ILE A 339 -19.42 -0.19 -5.14
CA ILE A 339 -19.15 0.23 -3.75
C ILE A 339 -19.56 1.70 -3.56
N THR A 340 -19.17 2.57 -4.47
CA THR A 340 -19.50 4.00 -4.43
C THR A 340 -21.00 4.23 -4.54
N LEU A 341 -21.65 3.55 -5.48
CA LEU A 341 -23.11 3.66 -5.68
C LEU A 341 -23.90 3.21 -4.46
N ASP A 342 -23.42 2.20 -3.75
CA ASP A 342 -24.09 1.61 -2.59
C ASP A 342 -23.72 2.30 -1.27
N SER A 343 -22.70 3.13 -1.24
CA SER A 343 -22.23 3.82 -0.03
C SER A 343 -23.33 4.63 0.65
N MET A 344 -24.18 5.30 -0.14
CA MET A 344 -25.39 6.00 0.30
C MET A 344 -26.67 5.51 -0.42
N LYS A 345 -26.58 4.36 -1.11
CA LYS A 345 -27.71 3.78 -1.89
C LYS A 345 -28.26 4.74 -2.94
N TYR A 346 -27.37 5.43 -3.66
CA TYR A 346 -27.75 6.40 -4.68
C TYR A 346 -28.74 5.81 -5.69
N ASN A 347 -29.77 6.60 -6.04
CA ASN A 347 -30.69 6.24 -7.08
C ASN A 347 -30.03 6.37 -8.46
N ILE A 348 -30.38 5.46 -9.35
CA ILE A 348 -29.94 5.50 -10.74
C ILE A 348 -31.10 6.02 -11.58
N PRO A 349 -30.97 7.18 -12.27
CA PRO A 349 -32.01 7.69 -13.15
C PRO A 349 -32.33 6.73 -14.30
N ALA A 350 -33.57 6.75 -14.77
CA ALA A 350 -33.96 6.00 -15.96
C ALA A 350 -33.17 6.49 -17.18
N GLY A 351 -32.65 5.56 -17.98
CA GLY A 351 -31.85 5.88 -19.17
C GLY A 351 -30.35 6.09 -18.88
N SER A 352 -29.90 5.88 -17.65
CA SER A 352 -28.47 5.83 -17.33
C SER A 352 -27.76 4.69 -18.06
N SER A 353 -26.43 4.80 -18.24
CA SER A 353 -25.62 3.81 -18.95
C SER A 353 -25.58 2.45 -18.25
N TYR A 354 -25.58 2.45 -16.91
CA TYR A 354 -25.48 1.24 -16.12
C TYR A 354 -26.50 1.20 -15.00
N THR A 355 -27.04 0.01 -14.74
CA THR A 355 -27.87 -0.31 -13.56
C THR A 355 -27.08 -1.16 -12.57
N ARG A 356 -27.52 -1.20 -11.29
CA ARG A 356 -26.93 -2.10 -10.27
C ARG A 356 -26.93 -3.56 -10.72
N THR A 357 -28.03 -4.00 -11.31
CA THR A 357 -28.18 -5.39 -11.78
C THR A 357 -27.17 -5.72 -12.88
N GLU A 358 -26.93 -4.82 -13.81
CA GLU A 358 -25.93 -4.99 -14.86
C GLU A 358 -24.52 -4.99 -14.28
N MET A 359 -24.21 -4.09 -13.33
CA MET A 359 -22.92 -4.06 -12.66
C MET A 359 -22.63 -5.35 -11.91
N ILE A 360 -23.61 -5.88 -11.13
CA ILE A 360 -23.48 -7.15 -10.42
C ILE A 360 -23.23 -8.30 -11.41
N LYS A 361 -24.04 -8.40 -12.48
CA LYS A 361 -23.86 -9.44 -13.50
C LYS A 361 -22.50 -9.34 -14.16
N LYS A 362 -22.04 -8.11 -14.44
CA LYS A 362 -20.73 -7.88 -15.04
C LYS A 362 -19.61 -8.34 -14.10
N ILE A 363 -19.67 -7.99 -12.82
CA ILE A 363 -18.70 -8.44 -11.82
C ILE A 363 -18.67 -9.98 -11.78
N LEU A 364 -19.81 -10.62 -11.64
CA LEU A 364 -19.91 -12.09 -11.60
C LEU A 364 -19.36 -12.75 -12.87
N SER A 365 -19.46 -12.10 -14.03
CA SER A 365 -18.91 -12.62 -15.29
C SER A 365 -17.37 -12.61 -15.35
N PHE A 366 -16.71 -11.94 -14.42
CA PHE A 366 -15.24 -11.94 -14.28
C PHE A 366 -14.72 -13.00 -13.33
N GLN A 367 -15.60 -13.79 -12.69
CA GLN A 367 -15.15 -14.88 -11.83
C GLN A 367 -14.38 -15.91 -12.65
N LEU A 368 -13.18 -16.25 -12.19
CA LEU A 368 -12.25 -17.13 -12.87
C LEU A 368 -12.56 -18.62 -12.58
N PRO A 369 -11.98 -19.55 -13.35
CA PRO A 369 -12.14 -20.99 -13.11
C PRO A 369 -11.64 -21.50 -11.76
N ASP A 370 -10.76 -20.74 -11.09
CA ASP A 370 -10.30 -20.99 -9.73
C ASP A 370 -11.18 -20.35 -8.64
N ASP A 371 -12.37 -19.88 -9.04
CA ASP A 371 -13.40 -19.27 -8.22
C ASP A 371 -13.06 -17.87 -7.67
N GLY A 372 -11.88 -17.31 -7.97
CA GLY A 372 -11.51 -15.95 -7.58
C GLY A 372 -11.69 -14.93 -8.70
N PHE A 373 -11.05 -13.77 -8.52
CA PHE A 373 -11.12 -12.66 -9.47
C PHE A 373 -9.73 -12.08 -9.74
N ASN A 374 -9.56 -11.49 -10.93
CA ASN A 374 -8.36 -10.72 -11.26
C ASN A 374 -8.76 -9.42 -11.97
N LEU A 375 -7.84 -8.48 -12.06
CA LEU A 375 -8.06 -7.17 -12.69
C LEU A 375 -8.56 -7.29 -14.13
N ARG A 376 -8.05 -8.28 -14.87
CA ARG A 376 -8.43 -8.57 -16.26
C ARG A 376 -8.77 -10.04 -16.40
N PHE A 377 -9.81 -10.32 -17.16
CA PHE A 377 -10.15 -11.68 -17.56
C PHE A 377 -9.37 -12.01 -18.84
N ALA A 378 -8.41 -12.90 -18.73
CA ALA A 378 -7.67 -13.45 -19.86
C ALA A 378 -7.55 -14.97 -19.70
N GLN A 379 -7.32 -15.69 -20.81
CA GLN A 379 -7.09 -17.12 -20.76
C GLN A 379 -5.84 -17.42 -19.92
N GLY A 380 -5.97 -18.27 -18.92
CA GLY A 380 -4.89 -18.63 -18.01
C GLY A 380 -4.67 -17.65 -16.84
N SER A 381 -5.50 -16.61 -16.69
CA SER A 381 -5.48 -15.77 -15.50
C SER A 381 -5.84 -16.59 -14.26
N THR A 382 -5.11 -16.36 -13.18
CA THR A 382 -5.38 -16.88 -11.84
C THR A 382 -5.90 -15.77 -10.94
N ALA A 383 -6.58 -16.13 -9.86
CA ALA A 383 -7.08 -15.18 -8.88
C ALA A 383 -5.95 -14.36 -8.25
N ASP A 384 -6.24 -13.08 -8.08
CA ASP A 384 -5.46 -12.18 -7.23
C ASP A 384 -6.21 -11.99 -5.91
N PRO A 385 -5.55 -12.05 -4.75
CA PRO A 385 -6.23 -11.95 -3.46
C PRO A 385 -6.90 -10.59 -3.24
N ASP A 386 -6.28 -9.48 -3.66
CA ASP A 386 -6.82 -8.14 -3.47
C ASP A 386 -8.07 -7.92 -4.31
N ILE A 387 -8.00 -8.27 -5.60
CA ILE A 387 -9.13 -8.13 -6.52
C ILE A 387 -10.28 -9.05 -6.10
N THR A 388 -9.98 -10.27 -5.63
CA THR A 388 -10.99 -11.20 -5.11
C THR A 388 -11.66 -10.64 -3.86
N ALA A 389 -10.90 -10.08 -2.94
CA ALA A 389 -11.43 -9.44 -1.75
C ALA A 389 -12.27 -8.19 -2.07
N MET A 390 -11.82 -7.34 -3.02
CA MET A 390 -12.60 -6.20 -3.50
C MET A 390 -13.92 -6.64 -4.15
N ALA A 391 -13.92 -7.75 -4.89
CA ALA A 391 -15.16 -8.28 -5.46
C ALA A 391 -16.14 -8.73 -4.38
N ILE A 392 -15.67 -9.40 -3.33
CA ILE A 392 -16.50 -9.76 -2.17
C ILE A 392 -17.07 -8.50 -1.50
N GLN A 393 -16.28 -7.45 -1.32
CA GLN A 393 -16.75 -6.18 -0.75
C GLN A 393 -17.86 -5.54 -1.60
N ALA A 394 -17.65 -5.45 -2.91
CA ALA A 394 -18.64 -4.89 -3.82
C ALA A 394 -19.96 -5.67 -3.83
N LEU A 395 -19.87 -6.99 -3.70
CA LEU A 395 -21.03 -7.89 -3.69
C LEU A 395 -21.66 -8.08 -2.30
N ALA A 396 -21.02 -7.61 -1.23
CA ALA A 396 -21.45 -7.81 0.15
C ALA A 396 -22.90 -7.34 0.45
N PRO A 397 -23.38 -6.19 -0.07
CA PRO A 397 -24.77 -5.76 0.14
C PRO A 397 -25.80 -6.76 -0.39
N TYR A 398 -25.41 -7.58 -1.36
CA TYR A 398 -26.26 -8.53 -2.07
C TYR A 398 -26.08 -9.97 -1.60
N TYR A 399 -25.13 -10.24 -0.73
CA TYR A 399 -24.73 -11.59 -0.30
C TYR A 399 -25.90 -12.40 0.28
N ARG A 400 -26.83 -11.74 0.99
CA ARG A 400 -28.02 -12.36 1.58
C ARG A 400 -29.29 -12.16 0.76
N ASN A 401 -29.19 -11.57 -0.42
CA ASN A 401 -30.31 -11.27 -1.29
C ASN A 401 -30.45 -12.35 -2.37
N ALA A 402 -31.48 -13.21 -2.26
CA ALA A 402 -31.68 -14.31 -3.19
C ALA A 402 -31.92 -13.86 -4.65
N THR A 403 -32.34 -12.62 -4.89
CA THR A 403 -32.64 -12.10 -6.24
C THR A 403 -31.41 -12.06 -7.14
N PHE A 404 -30.24 -11.85 -6.58
CA PHE A 404 -29.01 -11.63 -7.37
C PHE A 404 -28.13 -12.86 -7.51
N ASN A 405 -28.45 -13.97 -6.81
CA ASN A 405 -27.65 -15.21 -6.81
C ASN A 405 -26.14 -14.99 -6.53
N VAL A 406 -25.83 -14.04 -5.65
CA VAL A 406 -24.46 -13.62 -5.36
C VAL A 406 -23.79 -14.54 -4.32
N LYS A 407 -24.60 -15.22 -3.49
CA LYS A 407 -24.09 -15.99 -2.35
C LYS A 407 -23.10 -17.07 -2.76
N ASP A 408 -23.47 -17.94 -3.70
CA ASP A 408 -22.60 -19.04 -4.15
C ASP A 408 -21.27 -18.54 -4.79
N PRO A 409 -21.28 -17.55 -5.71
CA PRO A 409 -20.04 -16.94 -6.18
C PRO A 409 -19.16 -16.36 -5.09
N VAL A 410 -19.73 -15.69 -4.09
CA VAL A 410 -18.96 -15.11 -2.98
C VAL A 410 -18.41 -16.21 -2.06
N ASP A 411 -19.19 -17.26 -1.76
CA ASP A 411 -18.70 -18.38 -0.96
C ASP A 411 -17.50 -19.08 -1.64
N LYS A 412 -17.57 -19.28 -2.95
CA LYS A 412 -16.47 -19.81 -3.76
C LYS A 412 -15.24 -18.89 -3.76
N ALA A 413 -15.44 -17.58 -3.85
CA ALA A 413 -14.37 -16.60 -3.77
C ALA A 413 -13.69 -16.61 -2.38
N LEU A 414 -14.45 -16.83 -1.30
CA LEU A 414 -13.88 -17.03 0.04
C LEU A 414 -13.05 -18.31 0.14
N ASP A 415 -13.51 -19.39 -0.46
CA ASP A 415 -12.75 -20.65 -0.51
C ASP A 415 -11.48 -20.50 -1.36
N CYS A 416 -11.54 -19.71 -2.44
CA CYS A 416 -10.38 -19.33 -3.23
C CYS A 416 -9.37 -18.54 -2.40
N LEU A 417 -9.80 -17.49 -1.69
CA LEU A 417 -8.92 -16.70 -0.79
C LEU A 417 -8.29 -17.59 0.28
N SER A 418 -9.04 -18.52 0.86
CA SER A 418 -8.50 -19.47 1.83
C SER A 418 -7.38 -20.34 1.27
N LYS A 419 -7.45 -20.70 -0.02
CA LYS A 419 -6.40 -21.47 -0.71
C LYS A 419 -5.19 -20.60 -1.07
N LEU A 420 -5.39 -19.31 -1.33
CA LEU A 420 -4.31 -18.35 -1.63
C LEU A 420 -3.58 -17.89 -0.37
N GLN A 421 -4.17 -18.07 0.82
CA GLN A 421 -3.56 -17.73 2.09
C GLN A 421 -2.32 -18.59 2.34
N LEU A 422 -1.21 -17.96 2.65
CA LEU A 422 0.06 -18.62 2.95
C LEU A 422 0.06 -19.25 4.36
N ASP A 423 1.00 -20.13 4.61
CA ASP A 423 1.19 -20.77 5.93
C ASP A 423 1.53 -19.76 7.03
N THR A 424 2.01 -18.58 6.66
CA THR A 424 2.27 -17.42 7.52
C THR A 424 1.02 -16.59 7.82
N GLY A 425 -0.14 -16.99 7.31
CA GLY A 425 -1.42 -16.33 7.53
C GLY A 425 -1.71 -15.14 6.62
N ASP A 426 -0.72 -14.63 5.92
CA ASP A 426 -0.83 -13.50 4.99
C ASP A 426 -1.03 -13.92 3.52
N PHE A 427 -0.94 -12.97 2.60
CA PHE A 427 -1.20 -13.18 1.19
C PHE A 427 -0.11 -12.53 0.34
N ARG A 428 0.03 -13.05 -0.88
CA ARG A 428 0.92 -12.50 -1.90
C ARG A 428 0.10 -11.97 -3.07
N SER A 429 0.17 -10.67 -3.29
CA SER A 429 -0.42 -10.00 -4.46
C SER A 429 0.70 -9.37 -5.28
N TRP A 430 0.63 -9.49 -6.60
CA TRP A 430 1.64 -8.98 -7.54
C TRP A 430 3.09 -9.38 -7.21
N GLY A 431 3.26 -10.52 -6.59
CA GLY A 431 4.58 -11.07 -6.26
C GLY A 431 5.09 -10.76 -4.85
N THR A 432 4.40 -9.91 -4.08
CA THR A 432 4.85 -9.45 -2.76
C THR A 432 3.86 -9.80 -1.67
N ARG A 433 4.36 -10.30 -0.53
CA ARG A 433 3.57 -10.39 0.71
C ARG A 433 3.48 -9.01 1.32
N ASN A 434 2.28 -8.55 1.60
CA ASN A 434 2.08 -7.18 2.08
C ASN A 434 0.90 -7.06 3.06
N SER A 435 0.94 -6.01 3.86
CA SER A 435 -0.07 -5.70 4.87
C SER A 435 -1.39 -5.27 4.26
N GLU A 436 -1.37 -4.64 3.07
CA GLU A 436 -2.55 -4.18 2.36
C GLU A 436 -3.43 -5.34 1.91
N SER A 437 -2.82 -6.40 1.38
CA SER A 437 -3.57 -7.61 0.99
C SER A 437 -4.27 -8.24 2.19
N VAL A 438 -3.58 -8.35 3.34
CA VAL A 438 -4.20 -8.85 4.58
C VAL A 438 -5.38 -7.96 5.00
N SER A 439 -5.18 -6.63 4.98
CA SER A 439 -6.21 -5.65 5.33
C SER A 439 -7.40 -5.74 4.39
N GLN A 440 -7.17 -5.89 3.09
CA GLN A 440 -8.21 -6.01 2.07
C GLN A 440 -9.11 -7.24 2.32
N ILE A 441 -8.49 -8.37 2.71
CA ILE A 441 -9.25 -9.59 3.03
C ILE A 441 -10.02 -9.42 4.34
N ILE A 442 -9.43 -8.83 5.38
CA ILE A 442 -10.13 -8.51 6.62
C ILE A 442 -11.38 -7.68 6.34
N VAL A 443 -11.26 -6.62 5.52
CA VAL A 443 -12.40 -5.77 5.13
C VAL A 443 -13.47 -6.58 4.39
N SER A 444 -13.07 -7.48 3.48
CA SER A 444 -14.00 -8.31 2.73
C SER A 444 -14.82 -9.24 3.63
N LEU A 445 -14.17 -9.91 4.59
CA LEU A 445 -14.83 -10.76 5.58
C LEU A 445 -15.79 -9.96 6.45
N CYS A 446 -15.34 -8.84 7.00
CA CYS A 446 -16.16 -7.96 7.82
C CYS A 446 -17.38 -7.43 7.06
N SER A 447 -17.27 -7.18 5.75
CA SER A 447 -18.35 -6.65 4.93
C SER A 447 -19.53 -7.61 4.80
N ILE A 448 -19.28 -8.92 4.83
CA ILE A 448 -20.31 -9.99 4.82
C ILE A 448 -20.66 -10.51 6.21
N GLY A 449 -20.05 -9.95 7.27
CA GLY A 449 -20.31 -10.27 8.66
C GLY A 449 -19.57 -11.49 9.18
N VAL A 450 -18.46 -11.89 8.54
CA VAL A 450 -17.56 -12.93 8.99
C VAL A 450 -16.49 -12.31 9.91
N ASP A 451 -16.17 -12.98 11.00
CA ASP A 451 -15.12 -12.56 11.93
C ASP A 451 -13.75 -13.04 11.44
N PRO A 452 -12.82 -12.11 11.10
CA PRO A 452 -11.51 -12.47 10.55
C PRO A 452 -10.59 -13.19 11.54
N GLN A 453 -10.91 -13.17 12.84
CA GLN A 453 -10.12 -13.85 13.86
C GLN A 453 -10.56 -15.29 14.11
N ASN A 454 -11.80 -15.64 13.77
CA ASN A 454 -12.41 -16.91 14.17
C ASN A 454 -12.84 -17.80 13.00
N ASP A 455 -12.82 -17.31 11.76
CA ASP A 455 -13.19 -18.16 10.61
C ASP A 455 -12.07 -19.16 10.33
N SER A 456 -12.38 -20.44 10.50
CA SER A 456 -11.38 -21.53 10.37
C SER A 456 -10.74 -21.63 8.98
N ARG A 457 -11.37 -21.08 7.93
CA ARG A 457 -10.80 -21.04 6.57
C ARG A 457 -9.55 -20.19 6.53
N PHE A 458 -9.49 -19.15 7.39
CA PHE A 458 -8.43 -18.14 7.42
C PHE A 458 -7.52 -18.26 8.64
N ILE A 459 -7.48 -19.43 9.26
CA ILE A 459 -6.51 -19.78 10.32
C ILE A 459 -5.52 -20.78 9.74
N LYS A 460 -4.26 -20.38 9.56
CA LYS A 460 -3.16 -21.22 9.06
C LYS A 460 -2.15 -21.44 10.18
N ASN A 461 -1.85 -22.67 10.52
CA ASN A 461 -0.89 -22.99 11.60
C ASN A 461 -1.19 -22.28 12.93
N GLY A 462 -2.45 -22.04 13.24
CA GLY A 462 -2.88 -21.29 14.42
C GLY A 462 -2.84 -19.76 14.27
N ILE A 463 -2.37 -19.25 13.15
CA ILE A 463 -2.25 -17.84 12.82
C ILE A 463 -3.56 -17.38 12.17
N ASN A 464 -4.21 -16.38 12.72
CA ASN A 464 -5.38 -15.72 12.13
C ASN A 464 -4.98 -14.46 11.35
N LEU A 465 -5.95 -13.81 10.68
CA LEU A 465 -5.66 -12.64 9.83
C LEU A 465 -5.19 -11.42 10.62
N LEU A 466 -5.55 -11.27 11.89
CA LEU A 466 -5.03 -10.17 12.69
C LEU A 466 -3.59 -10.44 13.14
N ASP A 467 -3.25 -11.68 13.49
CA ASP A 467 -1.87 -12.07 13.74
C ASP A 467 -0.99 -11.74 12.53
N ALA A 468 -1.48 -12.10 11.33
CA ALA A 468 -0.77 -11.83 10.08
C ALA A 468 -0.65 -10.33 9.78
N LEU A 469 -1.66 -9.53 10.10
CA LEU A 469 -1.59 -8.07 9.95
C LEU A 469 -0.64 -7.44 10.97
N PHE A 470 -0.73 -7.81 12.24
CA PHE A 470 0.13 -7.27 13.30
C PHE A 470 1.61 -7.66 13.14
N TYR A 471 1.91 -8.68 12.35
CA TYR A 471 3.29 -8.96 11.93
C TYR A 471 3.96 -7.76 11.26
N TYR A 472 3.20 -6.94 10.56
CA TYR A 472 3.70 -5.74 9.86
C TYR A 472 3.77 -4.50 10.74
N GLN A 473 3.25 -4.56 11.98
CA GLN A 473 3.32 -3.43 12.90
C GLN A 473 4.77 -3.17 13.35
N GLN A 474 5.15 -1.90 13.36
CA GLN A 474 6.48 -1.43 13.76
C GLN A 474 6.47 -0.84 15.16
N GLU A 475 7.67 -0.61 15.71
CA GLU A 475 7.84 -0.07 17.07
C GLU A 475 7.32 1.36 17.21
N ASP A 476 7.33 2.13 16.13
CA ASP A 476 6.77 3.49 16.09
C ASP A 476 5.25 3.54 15.99
N GLY A 477 4.60 2.38 15.87
CA GLY A 477 3.15 2.23 15.73
C GLY A 477 2.65 2.20 14.28
N GLY A 478 3.51 2.44 13.30
CA GLY A 478 3.20 2.29 11.88
C GLY A 478 3.10 0.82 11.45
N PHE A 479 2.75 0.60 10.19
CA PHE A 479 2.74 -0.72 9.58
C PHE A 479 3.59 -0.70 8.31
N ALA A 480 4.54 -1.61 8.21
CA ALA A 480 5.31 -1.77 6.99
C ALA A 480 4.42 -2.25 5.84
N HIS A 481 4.65 -1.76 4.63
CA HIS A 481 4.07 -2.34 3.43
C HIS A 481 4.43 -3.81 3.34
N SER A 482 5.71 -4.10 3.34
CA SER A 482 6.26 -5.46 3.24
C SER A 482 7.62 -5.55 3.92
N TYR A 483 7.97 -6.75 4.37
CA TYR A 483 9.36 -7.09 4.74
C TYR A 483 10.09 -7.81 3.61
N GLU A 484 9.44 -8.01 2.48
CA GLU A 484 10.01 -8.51 1.24
C GLU A 484 10.19 -7.36 0.24
N SER A 485 10.96 -7.60 -0.79
CA SER A 485 11.02 -6.69 -1.92
C SER A 485 9.73 -6.71 -2.71
N ASP A 486 9.34 -5.55 -3.20
CA ASP A 486 8.16 -5.42 -4.05
C ASP A 486 8.58 -5.24 -5.52
N PRO A 487 8.40 -6.29 -6.37
CA PRO A 487 8.70 -6.18 -7.79
C PRO A 487 7.85 -5.12 -8.51
N GLY A 488 6.65 -4.83 -7.97
CA GLY A 488 5.75 -3.80 -8.50
C GLY A 488 6.17 -2.38 -8.10
N ASN A 489 6.93 -2.24 -7.01
CA ASN A 489 7.46 -0.98 -6.51
C ASN A 489 8.92 -1.14 -6.06
N PRO A 490 9.88 -1.20 -6.99
CA PRO A 490 11.29 -1.41 -6.68
C PRO A 490 11.92 -0.34 -5.76
N SER A 491 11.24 0.79 -5.59
CA SER A 491 11.67 1.85 -4.69
C SER A 491 11.17 1.68 -3.25
N ALA A 492 10.25 0.75 -3.01
CA ALA A 492 9.80 0.44 -1.65
C ALA A 492 10.94 -0.22 -0.85
N ILE A 493 11.17 0.30 0.33
CA ILE A 493 12.18 -0.25 1.24
C ILE A 493 11.48 -1.30 2.11
N PRO A 494 11.94 -2.57 2.10
CA PRO A 494 11.37 -3.58 2.96
C PRO A 494 11.42 -3.18 4.44
N GLY A 495 10.27 -3.21 5.12
CA GLY A 495 10.15 -2.77 6.50
C GLY A 495 10.01 -1.26 6.69
N GLU A 496 9.82 -0.47 5.64
CA GLU A 496 9.41 0.93 5.74
C GLU A 496 7.88 1.01 5.91
N SER A 497 7.44 1.92 6.77
CA SER A 497 6.02 2.19 7.06
C SER A 497 5.49 3.36 6.24
#